data_e79ca963d4458dd0f5f0fe49e1b9fe97
#
_entry.id   e79ca963d4458dd0f5f0fe49e1b9fe97
#
_cell.length_a   1.000
_cell.length_b   1.000
_cell.length_c   1.000
_cell.angle_alpha   90.00
_cell.angle_beta   90.00
_cell.angle_gamma   90.00
#
_symmetry.space_group_name_H-M   'P 1'
#
loop_
_entity.id
_entity.type
_entity.pdbx_description
1 polymer ?
#
loop_
_entity_poly.entity_id
_entity_poly.type
_entity_poly.pdbx_seq_one_letter_code
_entity_poly.pdbx_strand_id
1 'polypeptide(L)'
;MRIHNLYTDASGQSHFRDIEVEWVEERRGSKLSKRLPATGIIFRETQAEHDVDWHPAPRRQYIVNLDAGVKITASDGESRVIGVGEVILVEDTTGKGHLSQHVEGKIRHSIFVPVE
;
A
#
# COMPACT_ATOMS: atom_id res chain seq x y z
N MET A 1 5.16 14.31 -3.03
CA MET A 1 5.33 12.87 -2.87
C MET A 1 3.97 12.20 -2.89
N ARG A 2 3.78 11.32 -3.85
CA ARG A 2 2.53 10.59 -4.01
C ARG A 2 2.51 9.33 -3.17
N ILE A 3 1.36 9.05 -2.54
CA ILE A 3 1.06 7.75 -1.94
C ILE A 3 -0.13 7.15 -2.70
N HIS A 4 0.00 5.91 -3.16
CA HIS A 4 -1.14 5.18 -3.70
C HIS A 4 -2.11 4.89 -2.56
N ASN A 5 -3.41 5.05 -2.80
CA ASN A 5 -4.41 4.68 -1.81
C ASN A 5 -5.40 3.70 -2.42
N LEU A 6 -5.60 2.60 -1.75
CA LEU A 6 -6.57 1.57 -2.11
C LEU A 6 -7.67 1.57 -1.03
N TYR A 7 -8.90 1.86 -1.42
CA TYR A 7 -10.01 2.03 -0.47
C TYR A 7 -11.28 1.36 -0.99
N THR A 8 -12.25 1.17 -0.11
CA THR A 8 -13.55 0.56 -0.43
C THR A 8 -14.62 1.64 -0.42
N ASP A 9 -15.49 1.66 -1.44
CA ASP A 9 -16.66 2.53 -1.46
C ASP A 9 -17.85 1.93 -0.69
N ALA A 10 -18.96 2.66 -0.63
CA ALA A 10 -20.14 2.24 0.12
C ALA A 10 -20.78 0.96 -0.42
N SER A 11 -20.52 0.60 -1.68
CA SER A 11 -21.07 -0.62 -2.31
C SER A 11 -20.17 -1.84 -2.10
N GLY A 12 -19.00 -1.69 -1.49
CA GLY A 12 -18.04 -2.77 -1.30
C GLY A 12 -17.02 -2.90 -2.44
N GLN A 13 -17.05 -2.00 -3.41
CA GLN A 13 -16.11 -1.97 -4.52
C GLN A 13 -14.82 -1.26 -4.09
N SER A 14 -13.66 -1.82 -4.44
CA SER A 14 -12.39 -1.16 -4.15
C SER A 14 -11.91 -0.32 -5.33
N HIS A 15 -11.19 0.75 -5.01
CA HIS A 15 -10.71 1.75 -5.97
C HIS A 15 -9.33 2.22 -5.57
N PHE A 16 -8.57 2.68 -6.56
CA PHE A 16 -7.34 3.42 -6.33
C PHE A 16 -7.59 4.93 -6.43
N ARG A 17 -6.81 5.67 -5.67
CA ARG A 17 -6.64 7.12 -5.83
C ARG A 17 -5.23 7.49 -5.39
N ASP A 18 -4.82 8.72 -5.71
CA ASP A 18 -3.54 9.25 -5.26
C ASP A 18 -3.77 10.15 -4.05
N ILE A 19 -2.88 10.02 -3.06
CA ILE A 19 -2.77 10.96 -1.96
C ILE A 19 -1.48 11.71 -2.15
N GLU A 20 -1.55 13.04 -2.18
CA GLU A 20 -0.36 13.88 -2.19
C GLU A 20 0.01 14.23 -0.77
N VAL A 21 1.25 13.93 -0.37
CA VAL A 21 1.72 14.23 0.99
C VAL A 21 1.81 15.73 1.17
N GLU A 22 1.15 16.25 2.21
CA GLU A 22 1.22 17.66 2.58
C GLU A 22 2.45 17.89 3.46
N TRP A 23 3.31 18.83 3.04
CA TRP A 23 4.48 19.24 3.82
C TRP A 23 4.07 20.37 4.74
N VAL A 24 4.17 20.16 6.05
CA VAL A 24 3.71 21.10 7.08
C VAL A 24 4.85 21.78 7.80
N GLU A 25 6.07 21.31 7.64
CA GLU A 25 7.26 21.88 8.26
C GLU A 25 8.44 21.79 7.28
N GLU A 26 9.30 22.80 7.32
CA GLU A 26 10.57 22.76 6.59
C GLU A 26 11.71 23.01 7.57
N ARG A 27 12.72 22.16 7.53
CA ARG A 27 13.83 22.23 8.47
C ARG A 27 15.11 21.78 7.78
N ARG A 28 16.09 22.72 7.70
CA ARG A 28 17.44 22.43 7.21
C ARG A 28 17.48 21.69 5.86
N GLY A 29 16.65 22.16 4.91
CA GLY A 29 16.59 21.59 3.60
C GLY A 29 15.70 20.35 3.47
N SER A 30 15.02 19.96 4.55
CA SER A 30 14.06 18.87 4.56
C SER A 30 12.64 19.38 4.74
N LYS A 31 11.70 18.74 4.08
CA LYS A 31 10.27 18.99 4.27
C LYS A 31 9.67 17.79 5.01
N LEU A 32 8.82 18.07 5.98
CA LEU A 32 8.21 17.04 6.81
C LEU A 32 6.69 17.13 6.72
N SER A 33 6.06 15.96 6.62
CA SER A 33 4.62 15.85 6.87
C SER A 33 4.35 16.00 8.37
N LYS A 34 3.09 16.18 8.74
CA LYS A 34 2.72 15.98 10.13
C LYS A 34 3.02 14.54 10.55
N ARG A 35 3.21 14.31 11.83
CA ARG A 35 3.37 12.96 12.36
C ARG A 35 2.01 12.26 12.32
N LEU A 36 1.95 11.14 11.61
CA LEU A 36 0.75 10.31 11.55
C LEU A 36 0.81 9.26 12.64
N PRO A 37 -0.28 9.02 13.38
CA PRO A 37 -0.28 7.95 14.38
C PRO A 37 -0.20 6.59 13.69
N ALA A 38 0.62 5.71 14.25
CA ALA A 38 0.79 4.34 13.81
C ALA A 38 0.75 3.42 15.02
N THR A 39 0.27 2.19 14.83
CA THR A 39 0.11 1.24 15.93
C THR A 39 1.24 0.22 16.00
N GLY A 40 2.14 0.21 15.03
CA GLY A 40 3.27 -0.70 15.04
C GLY A 40 4.01 -0.71 13.70
N ILE A 41 4.95 -1.63 13.59
CA ILE A 41 5.71 -1.87 12.37
C ILE A 41 5.91 -3.38 12.19
N ILE A 42 5.74 -3.87 10.97
CA ILE A 42 5.93 -5.28 10.63
C ILE A 42 6.92 -5.35 9.47
N PHE A 43 7.94 -6.18 9.61
CA PHE A 43 8.84 -6.51 8.52
C PHE A 43 8.36 -7.81 7.88
N ARG A 44 8.29 -7.83 6.55
CA ARG A 44 7.73 -8.98 5.84
C ARG A 44 8.62 -9.42 4.71
N GLU A 45 8.82 -10.74 4.61
CA GLU A 45 9.43 -11.40 3.46
C GLU A 45 8.36 -12.19 2.73
N THR A 46 8.21 -11.96 1.43
CA THR A 46 7.21 -12.63 0.59
C THR A 46 7.93 -13.52 -0.43
N GLN A 47 7.44 -14.74 -0.61
CA GLN A 47 7.99 -15.71 -1.56
C GLN A 47 8.02 -15.14 -2.99
N ALA A 48 8.96 -15.61 -3.80
CA ALA A 48 9.26 -15.06 -5.12
C ALA A 48 8.05 -15.02 -6.07
N GLU A 49 7.22 -16.04 -6.05
CA GLU A 49 6.09 -16.19 -6.98
C GLU A 49 4.76 -16.27 -6.22
N HIS A 50 4.69 -15.59 -5.09
CA HIS A 50 3.51 -15.58 -4.24
C HIS A 50 2.48 -14.60 -4.76
N ASP A 51 1.34 -15.12 -5.20
CA ASP A 51 0.16 -14.35 -5.56
C ASP A 51 -0.93 -14.60 -4.52
N VAL A 52 -1.72 -13.58 -4.25
CA VAL A 52 -2.85 -13.69 -3.32
C VAL A 52 -4.12 -13.33 -4.06
N ASP A 53 -5.07 -14.27 -4.08
CA ASP A 53 -6.36 -14.09 -4.71
C ASP A 53 -7.18 -13.01 -3.99
N TRP A 54 -8.33 -12.65 -4.53
CA TRP A 54 -9.20 -11.59 -4.02
C TRP A 54 -9.40 -11.69 -2.51
N HIS A 55 -9.01 -10.65 -1.80
CA HIS A 55 -9.13 -10.57 -0.35
C HIS A 55 -9.11 -9.11 0.09
N PRO A 56 -9.85 -8.76 1.15
CA PRO A 56 -9.71 -7.44 1.76
C PRO A 56 -8.41 -7.34 2.54
N ALA A 57 -7.93 -6.12 2.76
CA ALA A 57 -6.79 -5.89 3.64
C ALA A 57 -7.15 -6.28 5.08
N PRO A 58 -6.26 -6.93 5.83
CA PRO A 58 -6.54 -7.33 7.20
C PRO A 58 -6.70 -6.14 8.15
N ARG A 59 -6.10 -5.01 7.79
CA ARG A 59 -6.14 -3.76 8.57
C ARG A 59 -5.72 -2.60 7.68
N ARG A 60 -6.03 -1.39 8.10
CA ARG A 60 -5.49 -0.18 7.44
C ARG A 60 -4.00 -0.11 7.73
N GLN A 61 -3.19 0.04 6.70
CA GLN A 61 -1.75 0.10 6.87
C GLN A 61 -1.04 0.69 5.66
N TYR A 62 0.09 1.35 5.92
CA TYR A 62 1.03 1.72 4.87
C TYR A 62 1.94 0.54 4.57
N ILE A 63 2.30 0.39 3.30
CA ILE A 63 3.25 -0.62 2.84
C ILE A 63 4.30 0.06 1.99
N VAL A 64 5.57 -0.26 2.27
CA VAL A 64 6.72 0.19 1.47
C VAL A 64 7.45 -1.06 0.97
N ASN A 65 7.55 -1.20 -0.34
CA ASN A 65 8.34 -2.28 -0.94
C ASN A 65 9.79 -1.85 -1.03
N LEU A 66 10.70 -2.72 -0.58
CA LEU A 66 12.12 -2.37 -0.47
C LEU A 66 12.95 -2.84 -1.67
N ASP A 67 12.64 -3.99 -2.26
CA ASP A 67 13.51 -4.63 -3.25
C ASP A 67 12.78 -5.28 -4.43
N ALA A 68 11.47 -5.32 -4.40
CA ALA A 68 10.65 -5.80 -5.52
C ALA A 68 9.27 -5.15 -5.47
N GLY A 69 8.61 -5.04 -6.62
CA GLY A 69 7.26 -4.50 -6.73
C GLY A 69 6.18 -5.55 -6.54
N VAL A 70 4.96 -5.08 -6.45
CA VAL A 70 3.74 -5.91 -6.46
C VAL A 70 2.71 -5.26 -7.37
N LYS A 71 2.00 -6.08 -8.16
CA LYS A 71 0.87 -5.61 -8.94
C LYS A 71 -0.40 -5.84 -8.13
N ILE A 72 -1.14 -4.78 -7.89
CA ILE A 72 -2.40 -4.83 -7.16
C ILE A 72 -3.52 -4.43 -8.11
N THR A 73 -4.57 -5.25 -8.15
CA THR A 73 -5.76 -4.98 -8.93
C THR A 73 -6.94 -4.74 -7.99
N ALA A 74 -7.56 -3.57 -8.12
CA ALA A 74 -8.77 -3.22 -7.38
C ALA A 74 -9.97 -3.92 -8.02
N SER A 75 -11.06 -4.06 -7.26
CA SER A 75 -12.25 -4.75 -7.75
C SER A 75 -12.97 -4.00 -8.88
N ASP A 76 -12.68 -2.71 -9.06
CA ASP A 76 -13.19 -1.93 -10.19
C ASP A 76 -12.44 -2.19 -11.51
N GLY A 77 -11.37 -3.01 -11.46
CA GLY A 77 -10.58 -3.40 -12.63
C GLY A 77 -9.29 -2.60 -12.82
N GLU A 78 -9.08 -1.53 -12.09
CA GLU A 78 -7.82 -0.77 -12.17
C GLU A 78 -6.69 -1.56 -11.53
N SER A 79 -5.54 -1.63 -12.21
CA SER A 79 -4.32 -2.24 -11.68
C SER A 79 -3.22 -1.20 -11.56
N ARG A 80 -2.40 -1.34 -10.53
CA ARG A 80 -1.19 -0.54 -10.36
C ARG A 80 -0.05 -1.44 -9.93
N VAL A 81 1.13 -1.17 -10.45
CA VAL A 81 2.39 -1.76 -9.93
C VAL A 81 2.90 -0.82 -8.86
N ILE A 82 2.98 -1.32 -7.63
CA ILE A 82 3.59 -0.60 -6.52
C ILE A 82 5.06 -1.00 -6.51
N GLY A 83 5.90 -0.14 -7.04
CA GLY A 83 7.32 -0.42 -7.26
C GLY A 83 8.18 -0.25 -6.00
N VAL A 84 9.47 -0.49 -6.18
CA VAL A 84 10.47 -0.30 -5.13
C VAL A 84 10.49 1.16 -4.69
N GLY A 85 10.41 1.39 -3.38
CA GLY A 85 10.43 2.74 -2.80
C GLY A 85 9.09 3.49 -2.87
N GLU A 86 8.09 2.94 -3.54
CA GLU A 86 6.75 3.53 -3.55
C GLU A 86 5.96 3.12 -2.31
N VAL A 87 5.03 3.97 -1.92
CA VAL A 87 4.21 3.75 -0.72
C VAL A 87 2.76 3.58 -1.13
N ILE A 88 2.09 2.61 -0.54
CA ILE A 88 0.66 2.43 -0.66
C ILE A 88 0.01 2.44 0.72
N LEU A 89 -1.13 3.11 0.84
CA LEU A 89 -2.02 3.01 1.99
C LEU A 89 -3.18 2.11 1.60
N VAL A 90 -3.26 0.92 2.19
CA VAL A 90 -4.36 -0.01 1.97
C VAL A 90 -5.43 0.22 3.04
N GLU A 91 -6.66 0.46 2.58
CA GLU A 91 -7.82 0.76 3.42
C GLU A 91 -9.04 -0.08 3.04
N ASP A 92 -8.90 -1.00 2.10
CA ASP A 92 -9.97 -1.88 1.63
C ASP A 92 -10.20 -3.05 2.58
N THR A 93 -10.50 -2.74 3.83
CA THR A 93 -10.66 -3.71 4.92
C THR A 93 -11.99 -4.45 4.90
N THR A 94 -12.90 -4.06 4.02
CA THR A 94 -14.21 -4.67 3.83
C THR A 94 -14.52 -4.80 2.36
N GLY A 95 -15.57 -5.52 2.01
CA GLY A 95 -16.05 -5.66 0.64
C GLY A 95 -15.22 -6.63 -0.18
N LYS A 96 -15.09 -6.34 -1.47
CA LYS A 96 -14.47 -7.26 -2.44
C LYS A 96 -12.96 -7.39 -2.31
N GLY A 97 -12.30 -6.37 -1.75
CA GLY A 97 -10.85 -6.39 -1.60
C GLY A 97 -10.11 -6.22 -2.91
N HIS A 98 -8.92 -6.80 -2.97
CA HIS A 98 -8.00 -6.67 -4.10
C HIS A 98 -7.28 -7.98 -4.39
N LEU A 99 -6.67 -8.02 -5.56
CA LEU A 99 -5.83 -9.12 -6.05
C LEU A 99 -4.38 -8.65 -6.02
N SER A 100 -3.47 -9.49 -5.52
CA SER A 100 -2.03 -9.19 -5.49
C SER A 100 -1.25 -10.21 -6.32
N GLN A 101 -0.34 -9.71 -7.16
CA GLN A 101 0.49 -10.56 -8.02
C GLN A 101 1.94 -10.09 -7.96
N HIS A 102 2.89 -11.05 -7.93
CA HIS A 102 4.31 -10.72 -8.04
C HIS A 102 4.62 -10.09 -9.40
N VAL A 103 5.72 -9.37 -9.50
CA VAL A 103 6.14 -8.68 -10.72
C VAL A 103 7.44 -9.25 -11.26
N GLU A 104 8.50 -9.24 -10.47
CA GLU A 104 9.84 -9.65 -10.92
C GLU A 104 10.15 -11.14 -10.68
N GLY A 105 9.28 -11.87 -10.00
CA GLY A 105 9.53 -13.28 -9.70
C GLY A 105 10.69 -13.49 -8.72
N LYS A 106 10.91 -12.58 -7.80
CA LYS A 106 11.94 -12.68 -6.76
C LYS A 106 11.35 -12.42 -5.39
N ILE A 107 12.05 -12.86 -4.35
CA ILE A 107 11.67 -12.59 -2.95
C ILE A 107 11.52 -11.09 -2.75
N ARG A 108 10.45 -10.69 -2.07
CA ARG A 108 10.11 -9.28 -1.81
C ARG A 108 10.16 -9.01 -0.32
N HIS A 109 10.91 -7.99 0.05
CA HIS A 109 10.93 -7.47 1.42
C HIS A 109 10.13 -6.19 1.50
N SER A 110 9.32 -6.07 2.52
CA SER A 110 8.41 -4.93 2.70
C SER A 110 8.35 -4.51 4.16
N ILE A 111 8.03 -3.25 4.37
CA ILE A 111 7.71 -2.70 5.68
C ILE A 111 6.22 -2.39 5.69
N PHE A 112 5.50 -2.92 6.66
CA PHE A 112 4.09 -2.67 6.90
C PHE A 112 3.97 -1.82 8.16
N VAL A 113 3.24 -0.71 8.07
CA VAL A 113 3.01 0.21 9.18
C VAL A 113 1.51 0.28 9.43
N PRO A 114 0.97 -0.55 10.33
CA PRO A 114 -0.44 -0.50 10.69
C PRO A 114 -0.84 0.85 11.29
N VAL A 115 -2.04 1.30 10.96
CA VAL A 115 -2.62 2.54 11.48
C VAL A 115 -4.05 2.24 11.98
N GLU A 116 -4.56 3.16 12.77
CA GLU A 116 -5.93 3.07 13.28
C GLU A 116 -6.98 3.13 12.17
#